data_2afe8753b91906781a98a4e388266216
#
_entry.id   2afe8753b91906781a98a4e388266216
#
_cell.length_a   1.000
_cell.length_b   1.000
_cell.length_c   1.000
_cell.angle_alpha   90.00
_cell.angle_beta   90.00
_cell.angle_gamma   90.00
#
_symmetry.space_group_name_H-M   'P 1'
#
loop_
_entity.id
_entity.type
_entity.pdbx_description
1 polymer ?
#
loop_
_entity_poly.entity_id
_entity_poly.type
_entity_poly.pdbx_seq_one_letter_code
_entity_poly.pdbx_strand_id
1 'polypeptide(L)'
;FGGAGVGKTVLLTELIRNAAIEKGGFSVFAGVGERTREGNDLYKEFREGGVINLDQLEKSQAVLVYGQMNEPPGARARVGLSGLTVAEYFRDEEGQDVLFFVDNIFRFTQAGSEVSALLGRMPSAVGYQPTLADEMGRLQERITSTKTGSITSIQAVYVPADDLTDPSPATTFAHLDATVVLSRNIASLG
;
A
#
# COMPACT_ATOMS: atom_id res chain seq x y z
N PHE A 1 1.48 1.09 -11.36
CA PHE A 1 1.36 -0.27 -11.89
C PHE A 1 2.66 -0.70 -12.53
N GLY A 2 3.06 -1.94 -12.36
CA GLY A 2 4.23 -2.49 -13.04
C GLY A 2 4.56 -3.90 -12.58
N GLY A 3 5.24 -4.66 -13.42
CA GLY A 3 5.75 -5.99 -13.12
C GLY A 3 6.89 -6.00 -12.09
N ALA A 4 7.51 -7.14 -11.89
CA ALA A 4 8.62 -7.27 -10.96
C ALA A 4 9.86 -6.48 -11.44
N GLY A 5 10.53 -5.78 -10.53
CA GLY A 5 11.82 -5.13 -10.78
C GLY A 5 11.78 -3.88 -11.67
N VAL A 6 10.63 -3.23 -11.83
CA VAL A 6 10.51 -1.99 -12.62
C VAL A 6 10.60 -0.70 -11.79
N GLY A 7 10.93 -0.79 -10.49
CA GLY A 7 11.20 0.37 -9.64
C GLY A 7 10.02 0.91 -8.82
N LYS A 8 8.92 0.15 -8.64
CA LYS A 8 7.75 0.60 -7.88
C LYS A 8 8.08 1.10 -6.47
N THR A 9 8.75 0.28 -5.68
CA THR A 9 9.10 0.60 -4.29
C THR A 9 10.04 1.78 -4.19
N VAL A 10 10.99 1.90 -5.10
CA VAL A 10 11.93 3.05 -5.16
C VAL A 10 11.18 4.35 -5.36
N LEU A 11 10.22 4.39 -6.30
CA LEU A 11 9.39 5.58 -6.52
C LEU A 11 8.53 5.93 -5.30
N LEU A 12 7.95 4.92 -4.64
CA LEU A 12 7.18 5.14 -3.41
C LEU A 12 8.05 5.73 -2.30
N THR A 13 9.21 5.15 -2.06
CA THR A 13 10.15 5.61 -1.03
C THR A 13 10.55 7.07 -1.26
N GLU A 14 10.86 7.42 -2.50
CA GLU A 14 11.23 8.80 -2.85
C GLU A 14 10.06 9.78 -2.67
N LEU A 15 8.85 9.38 -3.04
CA LEU A 15 7.65 10.20 -2.82
C LEU A 15 7.37 10.43 -1.33
N ILE A 16 7.51 9.40 -0.50
CA ILE A 16 7.33 9.51 0.96
C ILE A 16 8.38 10.46 1.54
N ARG A 17 9.62 10.29 1.15
CA ARG A 17 10.73 11.14 1.60
C ARG A 17 10.49 12.61 1.26
N ASN A 18 10.15 12.89 0.02
CA ASN A 18 9.89 14.25 -0.44
C ASN A 18 8.67 14.87 0.26
N ALA A 19 7.60 14.11 0.45
CA ALA A 19 6.41 14.57 1.18
C ALA A 19 6.71 14.90 2.66
N ALA A 20 7.49 14.06 3.34
CA ALA A 20 7.84 14.26 4.74
C ALA A 20 8.83 15.42 4.94
N ILE A 21 9.88 15.51 4.10
CA ILE A 21 10.96 16.49 4.27
C ILE A 21 10.54 17.86 3.75
N GLU A 22 9.95 17.92 2.55
CA GLU A 22 9.69 19.22 1.89
C GLU A 22 8.39 19.88 2.34
N LYS A 23 7.36 19.09 2.65
CA LYS A 23 6.02 19.61 2.95
C LYS A 23 5.57 19.44 4.39
N GLY A 24 6.36 18.75 5.22
CA GLY A 24 6.01 18.48 6.61
C GLY A 24 4.70 17.68 6.74
N GLY A 25 4.30 16.95 5.71
CA GLY A 25 3.07 16.18 5.69
C GLY A 25 3.16 14.92 6.53
N PHE A 26 2.02 14.50 7.10
CA PHE A 26 1.93 13.24 7.84
C PHE A 26 1.68 12.08 6.88
N SER A 27 2.44 11.00 7.04
CA SER A 27 2.37 9.82 6.18
C SER A 27 2.12 8.55 6.97
N VAL A 28 1.29 7.67 6.41
CA VAL A 28 1.12 6.30 6.91
C VAL A 28 1.52 5.34 5.79
N PHE A 29 2.46 4.45 6.08
CA PHE A 29 2.92 3.44 5.14
C PHE A 29 2.47 2.05 5.59
N ALA A 30 1.73 1.37 4.72
CA ALA A 30 1.32 -0.02 4.90
C ALA A 30 2.16 -0.93 4.01
N GLY A 31 3.05 -1.71 4.61
CA GLY A 31 3.82 -2.76 3.94
C GLY A 31 3.04 -4.06 3.93
N VAL A 32 2.50 -4.43 2.76
CA VAL A 32 1.61 -5.58 2.59
C VAL A 32 2.32 -6.68 1.81
N GLY A 33 2.73 -7.73 2.50
CA GLY A 33 3.25 -8.94 1.88
C GLY A 33 4.56 -8.78 1.10
N GLU A 34 5.28 -7.68 1.28
CA GLU A 34 6.57 -7.45 0.64
C GLU A 34 7.73 -8.04 1.47
N ARG A 35 8.96 -7.88 1.00
CA ARG A 35 10.14 -8.45 1.66
C ARG A 35 10.42 -7.74 2.98
N THR A 36 10.61 -8.51 4.05
CA THR A 36 10.93 -7.98 5.39
C THR A 36 12.19 -7.11 5.37
N ARG A 37 13.19 -7.45 4.56
CA ARG A 37 14.41 -6.67 4.42
C ARG A 37 14.12 -5.25 3.90
N GLU A 38 13.29 -5.13 2.87
CA GLU A 38 12.93 -3.82 2.28
C GLU A 38 12.20 -2.93 3.29
N GLY A 39 11.31 -3.51 4.11
CA GLY A 39 10.65 -2.79 5.21
C GLY A 39 11.63 -2.31 6.29
N ASN A 40 12.62 -3.12 6.64
CA ASN A 40 13.66 -2.73 7.59
C ASN A 40 14.59 -1.65 7.04
N ASP A 41 14.93 -1.71 5.77
CA ASP A 41 15.77 -0.71 5.11
C ASP A 41 15.03 0.64 5.07
N LEU A 42 13.74 0.66 4.72
CA LEU A 42 12.89 1.86 4.77
C LEU A 42 12.82 2.45 6.18
N TYR A 43 12.67 1.62 7.21
CA TYR A 43 12.65 2.09 8.60
C TYR A 43 13.97 2.77 8.99
N LYS A 44 15.11 2.20 8.60
CA LYS A 44 16.43 2.80 8.85
C LYS A 44 16.59 4.15 8.13
N GLU A 45 16.20 4.21 6.86
CA GLU A 45 16.23 5.44 6.06
C GLU A 45 15.40 6.56 6.71
N PHE A 46 14.21 6.23 7.20
CA PHE A 46 13.35 7.22 7.87
C PHE A 46 13.90 7.70 9.21
N ARG A 47 14.60 6.84 9.94
CA ARG A 47 15.32 7.23 11.15
C ARG A 47 16.49 8.17 10.83
N GLU A 48 17.32 7.79 9.88
CA GLU A 48 18.50 8.56 9.48
C GLU A 48 18.11 9.91 8.85
N GLY A 49 17.01 9.92 8.10
CA GLY A 49 16.44 11.14 7.50
C GLY A 49 15.64 12.01 8.46
N GLY A 50 15.48 11.61 9.74
CA GLY A 50 14.75 12.40 10.73
C GLY A 50 13.21 12.39 10.56
N VAL A 51 12.67 11.58 9.66
CA VAL A 51 11.22 11.41 9.47
C VAL A 51 10.58 10.70 10.67
N ILE A 52 11.30 9.75 11.25
CA ILE A 52 10.94 9.07 12.51
C ILE A 52 11.93 9.49 13.59
N ASN A 53 11.42 10.11 14.64
CA ASN A 53 12.20 10.55 15.79
C ASN A 53 11.94 9.61 16.98
N LEU A 54 12.94 8.82 17.38
CA LEU A 54 12.80 7.88 18.47
C LEU A 54 12.86 8.51 19.86
N ASP A 55 13.53 9.66 19.99
CA ASP A 55 13.64 10.38 21.26
C ASP A 55 12.37 11.16 21.59
N GLN A 56 11.66 11.60 20.56
CA GLN A 56 10.41 12.34 20.66
C GLN A 56 9.42 11.84 19.59
N LEU A 57 8.76 10.73 19.89
CA LEU A 57 7.85 10.07 18.95
C LEU A 57 6.74 10.97 18.40
N GLU A 58 6.27 11.91 19.21
CA GLU A 58 5.26 12.91 18.84
C GLU A 58 5.72 13.86 17.71
N LYS A 59 7.01 13.96 17.45
CA LYS A 59 7.56 14.73 16.33
C LYS A 59 7.75 13.90 15.06
N SER A 60 7.47 12.61 15.12
CA SER A 60 7.55 11.75 13.95
C SER A 60 6.48 12.10 12.92
N GLN A 61 6.85 12.13 11.65
CA GLN A 61 5.97 12.49 10.53
C GLN A 61 5.48 11.29 9.74
N ALA A 62 5.84 10.09 10.17
CA ALA A 62 5.43 8.85 9.50
C ALA A 62 5.11 7.74 10.51
N VAL A 63 4.11 6.94 10.16
CA VAL A 63 3.79 5.67 10.82
C VAL A 63 3.98 4.53 9.84
N LEU A 64 4.70 3.49 10.26
CA LEU A 64 4.96 2.30 9.47
C LEU A 64 4.17 1.12 10.04
N VAL A 65 3.33 0.50 9.22
CA VAL A 65 2.50 -0.65 9.60
C VAL A 65 2.86 -1.81 8.67
N TYR A 66 3.48 -2.85 9.21
CA TYR A 66 3.99 -3.97 8.42
C TYR A 66 3.23 -5.27 8.65
N GLY A 67 2.87 -5.95 7.58
CA GLY A 67 2.48 -7.35 7.52
C GLY A 67 3.14 -7.98 6.31
N GLN A 68 4.45 -8.26 6.43
CA GLN A 68 5.30 -8.68 5.32
C GLN A 68 5.14 -10.17 5.00
N MET A 69 5.93 -10.68 4.05
CA MET A 69 5.76 -12.03 3.51
C MET A 69 5.98 -13.16 4.53
N ASN A 70 6.63 -12.88 5.66
CA ASN A 70 6.81 -13.83 6.75
C ASN A 70 5.54 -14.05 7.58
N GLU A 71 4.55 -13.17 7.44
CA GLU A 71 3.30 -13.24 8.19
C GLU A 71 2.30 -14.22 7.52
N PRO A 72 1.40 -14.85 8.31
CA PRO A 72 0.35 -15.69 7.75
C PRO A 72 -0.64 -14.88 6.88
N PRO A 73 -1.38 -15.52 5.96
CA PRO A 73 -2.25 -14.82 5.01
C PRO A 73 -3.32 -13.96 5.68
N GLY A 74 -3.85 -14.37 6.84
CA GLY A 74 -4.81 -13.56 7.60
C GLY A 74 -4.24 -12.22 8.07
N ALA A 75 -2.99 -12.19 8.53
CA ALA A 75 -2.30 -10.96 8.93
C ALA A 75 -2.02 -10.08 7.71
N ARG A 76 -1.51 -10.65 6.63
CA ARG A 76 -1.23 -9.92 5.37
C ARG A 76 -2.49 -9.31 4.77
N ALA A 77 -3.63 -10.00 4.86
CA ALA A 77 -4.92 -9.49 4.40
C ALA A 77 -5.47 -8.34 5.27
N ARG A 78 -5.00 -8.20 6.51
CA ARG A 78 -5.50 -7.19 7.46
C ARG A 78 -4.60 -5.97 7.61
N VAL A 79 -3.33 -6.08 7.33
CA VAL A 79 -2.36 -4.99 7.56
C VAL A 79 -2.70 -3.72 6.79
N GLY A 80 -3.17 -3.83 5.55
CA GLY A 80 -3.61 -2.68 4.75
C GLY A 80 -4.78 -1.94 5.40
N LEU A 81 -5.76 -2.68 5.91
CA LEU A 81 -6.89 -2.12 6.66
C LEU A 81 -6.46 -1.50 7.98
N SER A 82 -5.50 -2.10 8.68
CA SER A 82 -4.94 -1.55 9.92
C SER A 82 -4.21 -0.22 9.66
N GLY A 83 -3.39 -0.16 8.62
CA GLY A 83 -2.73 1.08 8.20
C GLY A 83 -3.74 2.17 7.82
N LEU A 84 -4.78 1.80 7.10
CA LEU A 84 -5.85 2.73 6.74
C LEU A 84 -6.61 3.26 7.97
N THR A 85 -6.85 2.41 8.97
CA THR A 85 -7.48 2.83 10.23
C THR A 85 -6.63 3.87 10.97
N VAL A 86 -5.31 3.72 10.95
CA VAL A 86 -4.39 4.74 11.50
C VAL A 86 -4.49 6.04 10.71
N ALA A 87 -4.53 5.97 9.39
CA ALA A 87 -4.70 7.16 8.55
C ALA A 87 -6.04 7.86 8.80
N GLU A 88 -7.13 7.09 8.98
CA GLU A 88 -8.45 7.63 9.32
C GLU A 88 -8.46 8.34 10.68
N TYR A 89 -7.75 7.82 11.68
CA TYR A 89 -7.60 8.48 12.97
C TYR A 89 -7.02 9.90 12.81
N PHE A 90 -5.93 10.03 12.07
CA PHE A 90 -5.31 11.34 11.84
C PHE A 90 -6.18 12.28 10.99
N ARG A 91 -6.94 11.74 10.04
CA ARG A 91 -7.89 12.52 9.26
C ARG A 91 -9.07 13.03 10.10
N ASP A 92 -9.68 12.15 10.89
CA ASP A 92 -10.98 12.41 11.52
C ASP A 92 -10.83 13.01 12.92
N GLU A 93 -9.88 12.54 13.73
CA GLU A 93 -9.67 13.03 15.11
C GLU A 93 -8.66 14.19 15.19
N GLU A 94 -7.58 14.11 14.42
CA GLU A 94 -6.53 15.14 14.41
C GLU A 94 -6.76 16.20 13.33
N GLY A 95 -7.73 16.01 12.44
CA GLY A 95 -8.07 16.93 11.37
C GLY A 95 -6.95 17.21 10.37
N GLN A 96 -6.13 16.20 10.08
CA GLN A 96 -4.97 16.32 9.22
C GLN A 96 -5.24 15.82 7.80
N ASP A 97 -4.46 16.35 6.85
CA ASP A 97 -4.33 15.76 5.53
C ASP A 97 -3.23 14.69 5.57
N VAL A 98 -3.61 13.46 5.28
CA VAL A 98 -2.74 12.28 5.42
C VAL A 98 -2.40 11.70 4.07
N LEU A 99 -1.13 11.37 3.86
CA LEU A 99 -0.68 10.56 2.74
C LEU A 99 -0.63 9.09 3.16
N PHE A 100 -1.38 8.26 2.46
CA PHE A 100 -1.45 6.83 2.72
C PHE A 100 -0.76 6.05 1.60
N PHE A 101 0.32 5.36 1.95
CA PHE A 101 1.11 4.57 1.02
C PHE A 101 0.88 3.09 1.25
N VAL A 102 0.68 2.34 0.16
CA VAL A 102 0.51 0.88 0.20
C VAL A 102 1.52 0.21 -0.72
N ASP A 103 2.36 -0.61 -0.18
CA ASP A 103 3.24 -1.49 -0.93
C ASP A 103 3.12 -2.93 -0.41
N ASN A 104 2.41 -3.77 -1.08
CA ASN A 104 1.84 -3.74 -2.41
C ASN A 104 0.35 -4.13 -2.38
N ILE A 105 -0.52 -3.43 -3.11
CA ILE A 105 -1.95 -3.74 -3.11
C ILE A 105 -2.27 -5.11 -3.72
N PHE A 106 -1.47 -5.59 -4.66
CA PHE A 106 -1.60 -6.95 -5.20
C PHE A 106 -1.46 -8.00 -4.09
N ARG A 107 -0.56 -7.79 -3.13
CA ARG A 107 -0.36 -8.72 -2.02
C ARG A 107 -1.56 -8.78 -1.07
N PHE A 108 -2.30 -7.68 -0.96
CA PHE A 108 -3.59 -7.67 -0.28
C PHE A 108 -4.58 -8.61 -0.95
N THR A 109 -4.73 -8.55 -2.27
CA THR A 109 -5.62 -9.47 -3.01
C THR A 109 -5.13 -10.91 -2.97
N GLN A 110 -3.82 -11.14 -3.08
CA GLN A 110 -3.21 -12.47 -2.97
C GLN A 110 -3.47 -13.10 -1.60
N ALA A 111 -3.27 -12.37 -0.52
CA ALA A 111 -3.56 -12.85 0.84
C ALA A 111 -5.06 -13.18 1.02
N GLY A 112 -5.93 -12.37 0.44
CA GLY A 112 -7.37 -12.63 0.40
C GLY A 112 -7.71 -13.93 -0.34
N SER A 113 -7.03 -14.24 -1.45
CA SER A 113 -7.24 -15.50 -2.18
C SER A 113 -6.76 -16.72 -1.39
N GLU A 114 -5.64 -16.60 -0.69
CA GLU A 114 -5.13 -17.66 0.19
C GLU A 114 -6.12 -17.95 1.35
N VAL A 115 -6.66 -16.92 1.99
CA VAL A 115 -7.67 -17.07 3.04
C VAL A 115 -8.94 -17.70 2.48
N SER A 116 -9.39 -17.29 1.30
CA SER A 116 -10.57 -17.86 0.64
C SER A 116 -10.41 -19.35 0.33
N ALA A 117 -9.21 -19.75 -0.13
CA ALA A 117 -8.88 -21.15 -0.37
C ALA A 117 -8.88 -21.96 0.93
N LEU A 118 -8.32 -21.44 2.02
CA LEU A 118 -8.33 -22.08 3.33
C LEU A 118 -9.77 -22.27 3.87
N LEU A 119 -10.68 -21.39 3.51
CA LEU A 119 -12.11 -21.48 3.87
C LEU A 119 -12.90 -22.41 2.93
N GLY A 120 -12.25 -23.03 1.95
CA GLY A 120 -12.89 -23.95 1.00
C GLY A 120 -13.84 -23.29 0.01
N ARG A 121 -13.71 -21.98 -0.22
CA ARG A 121 -14.56 -21.27 -1.20
C ARG A 121 -14.15 -21.61 -2.62
N MET A 122 -15.12 -21.75 -3.49
CA MET A 122 -14.90 -22.01 -4.90
C MET A 122 -14.18 -20.79 -5.54
N PRO A 123 -13.03 -20.98 -6.19
CA PRO A 123 -12.31 -19.87 -6.82
C PRO A 123 -13.06 -19.32 -8.05
N SER A 124 -12.90 -18.03 -8.30
CA SER A 124 -13.35 -17.38 -9.51
C SER A 124 -12.29 -17.43 -10.62
N ALA A 125 -12.39 -16.59 -11.63
CA ALA A 125 -11.43 -16.52 -12.74
C ALA A 125 -9.97 -16.39 -12.24
N VAL A 126 -9.06 -17.15 -12.87
CA VAL A 126 -7.62 -17.15 -12.59
C VAL A 126 -7.28 -17.55 -11.14
N GLY A 127 -8.20 -18.20 -10.43
CA GLY A 127 -7.99 -18.66 -9.05
C GLY A 127 -8.18 -17.62 -7.96
N TYR A 128 -8.65 -16.43 -8.29
CA TYR A 128 -8.96 -15.40 -7.30
C TYR A 128 -10.23 -15.72 -6.50
N GLN A 129 -10.37 -15.09 -5.34
CA GLN A 129 -11.57 -15.19 -4.51
C GLN A 129 -12.79 -14.58 -5.22
N PRO A 130 -13.99 -15.14 -5.03
CA PRO A 130 -15.21 -14.57 -5.61
C PRO A 130 -15.58 -13.20 -5.03
N THR A 131 -15.04 -12.86 -3.85
CA THR A 131 -15.23 -11.60 -3.14
C THR A 131 -14.17 -10.54 -3.45
N LEU A 132 -13.35 -10.72 -4.47
CA LEU A 132 -12.23 -9.81 -4.82
C LEU A 132 -12.68 -8.34 -4.94
N ALA A 133 -13.72 -8.09 -5.71
CA ALA A 133 -14.22 -6.73 -5.93
C ALA A 133 -14.78 -6.10 -4.64
N ASP A 134 -15.47 -6.89 -3.81
CA ASP A 134 -16.01 -6.43 -2.53
C ASP A 134 -14.89 -6.11 -1.52
N GLU A 135 -13.90 -6.98 -1.41
CA GLU A 135 -12.74 -6.76 -0.55
C GLU A 135 -11.93 -5.54 -0.95
N MET A 136 -11.69 -5.37 -2.25
CA MET A 136 -11.02 -4.19 -2.80
C MET A 136 -11.84 -2.92 -2.56
N GLY A 137 -13.14 -2.97 -2.79
CA GLY A 137 -14.05 -1.86 -2.54
C GLY A 137 -14.06 -1.42 -1.08
N ARG A 138 -14.10 -2.36 -0.14
CA ARG A 138 -14.03 -2.05 1.30
C ARG A 138 -12.76 -1.32 1.72
N LEU A 139 -11.65 -1.60 1.09
CA LEU A 139 -10.40 -0.87 1.32
C LEU A 139 -10.44 0.50 0.64
N GLN A 140 -10.72 0.55 -0.65
CA GLN A 140 -10.57 1.74 -1.48
C GLN A 140 -11.60 2.83 -1.17
N GLU A 141 -12.85 2.47 -0.89
CA GLU A 141 -13.93 3.43 -0.59
C GLU A 141 -13.76 4.18 0.74
N ARG A 142 -12.91 3.68 1.63
CA ARG A 142 -12.55 4.38 2.87
C ARG A 142 -11.52 5.48 2.65
N ILE A 143 -10.82 5.45 1.53
CA ILE A 143 -9.82 6.46 1.15
C ILE A 143 -10.55 7.64 0.52
N THR A 144 -10.88 8.63 1.35
CA THR A 144 -11.68 9.76 0.91
C THR A 144 -11.40 11.00 1.77
N SER A 145 -11.84 12.15 1.28
CA SER A 145 -11.86 13.39 2.04
C SER A 145 -13.13 13.48 2.89
N THR A 146 -12.98 14.00 4.09
CA THR A 146 -14.10 14.31 5.01
C THR A 146 -14.17 15.81 5.26
N LYS A 147 -15.06 16.24 6.15
CA LYS A 147 -15.14 17.66 6.54
C LYS A 147 -13.95 18.11 7.40
N THR A 148 -13.25 17.17 8.04
CA THR A 148 -12.16 17.44 8.98
C THR A 148 -10.78 17.33 8.32
N GLY A 149 -10.60 16.45 7.34
CA GLY A 149 -9.32 16.23 6.69
C GLY A 149 -9.44 15.37 5.44
N SER A 150 -8.31 14.98 4.87
CA SER A 150 -8.27 14.15 3.67
C SER A 150 -7.28 13.01 3.78
N ILE A 151 -7.53 11.93 3.03
CA ILE A 151 -6.56 10.88 2.76
C ILE A 151 -6.29 10.85 1.26
N THR A 152 -5.04 11.07 0.89
CA THR A 152 -4.55 10.83 -0.47
C THR A 152 -3.72 9.56 -0.48
N SER A 153 -4.05 8.59 -1.30
CA SER A 153 -3.31 7.33 -1.36
C SER A 153 -2.39 7.24 -2.58
N ILE A 154 -1.24 6.63 -2.36
CA ILE A 154 -0.31 6.23 -3.41
C ILE A 154 -0.06 4.75 -3.23
N GLN A 155 -0.43 3.94 -4.23
CA GLN A 155 -0.44 2.50 -4.13
C GLN A 155 0.47 1.89 -5.19
N ALA A 156 1.41 1.04 -4.76
CA ALA A 156 2.13 0.17 -5.67
C ALA A 156 1.22 -1.00 -6.06
N VAL A 157 1.11 -1.25 -7.35
CA VAL A 157 0.33 -2.36 -7.89
C VAL A 157 1.23 -3.26 -8.70
N TYR A 158 1.52 -4.45 -8.20
CA TYR A 158 2.21 -5.47 -8.96
C TYR A 158 1.29 -6.04 -10.05
N VAL A 159 1.83 -6.12 -11.26
CA VAL A 159 1.12 -6.66 -12.43
C VAL A 159 1.73 -8.01 -12.78
N PRO A 160 1.03 -9.13 -12.50
CA PRO A 160 1.52 -10.46 -12.83
C PRO A 160 1.79 -10.62 -14.33
N ALA A 161 2.97 -11.10 -14.70
CA ALA A 161 3.39 -11.31 -16.09
C ALA A 161 3.25 -10.07 -17.00
N ASP A 162 3.29 -8.86 -16.43
CA ASP A 162 3.04 -7.59 -17.11
C ASP A 162 1.65 -7.53 -17.81
N ASP A 163 0.69 -8.35 -17.36
CA ASP A 163 -0.67 -8.43 -17.91
C ASP A 163 -1.65 -7.56 -17.13
N LEU A 164 -1.96 -6.39 -17.66
CA LEU A 164 -2.91 -5.44 -17.07
C LEU A 164 -4.37 -5.94 -17.06
N THR A 165 -4.67 -7.02 -17.78
CA THR A 165 -6.00 -7.64 -17.79
C THR A 165 -6.22 -8.64 -16.68
N ASP A 166 -5.19 -8.97 -15.90
CA ASP A 166 -5.32 -9.81 -14.71
C ASP A 166 -6.37 -9.21 -13.76
N PRO A 167 -7.25 -10.02 -13.17
CA PRO A 167 -8.35 -9.54 -12.32
C PRO A 167 -7.95 -8.62 -11.18
N SER A 168 -6.78 -8.80 -10.57
CA SER A 168 -6.32 -7.96 -9.45
C SER A 168 -5.98 -6.53 -9.89
N PRO A 169 -5.07 -6.27 -10.84
CA PRO A 169 -4.84 -4.91 -11.34
C PRO A 169 -6.08 -4.32 -12.02
N ALA A 170 -6.84 -5.11 -12.78
CA ALA A 170 -8.05 -4.62 -13.44
C ALA A 170 -9.11 -4.11 -12.44
N THR A 171 -9.34 -4.83 -11.34
CA THR A 171 -10.25 -4.38 -10.28
C THR A 171 -9.72 -3.16 -9.55
N THR A 172 -8.40 -3.09 -9.35
CA THR A 172 -7.76 -1.93 -8.71
C THR A 172 -7.89 -0.67 -9.56
N PHE A 173 -7.76 -0.75 -10.88
CA PHE A 173 -7.94 0.38 -11.79
C PHE A 173 -9.28 1.09 -11.62
N ALA A 174 -10.34 0.34 -11.36
CA ALA A 174 -11.69 0.88 -11.23
C ALA A 174 -11.85 1.84 -10.03
N HIS A 175 -10.98 1.77 -9.03
CA HIS A 175 -11.04 2.56 -7.81
C HIS A 175 -10.06 3.74 -7.79
N LEU A 176 -9.18 3.86 -8.77
CA LEU A 176 -8.11 4.86 -8.77
C LEU A 176 -8.46 6.08 -9.63
N ASP A 177 -8.19 7.28 -9.12
CA ASP A 177 -8.42 8.53 -9.84
C ASP A 177 -7.32 8.81 -10.88
N ALA A 178 -6.11 8.35 -10.63
CA ALA A 178 -4.96 8.50 -11.53
C ALA A 178 -4.09 7.25 -11.52
N THR A 179 -3.50 6.94 -12.66
CA THR A 179 -2.65 5.77 -12.82
C THR A 179 -1.37 6.09 -13.56
N VAL A 180 -0.27 5.47 -13.12
CA VAL A 180 1.02 5.49 -13.80
C VAL A 180 1.43 4.04 -14.06
N VAL A 181 1.76 3.71 -15.28
CA VAL A 181 2.21 2.38 -15.68
C VAL A 181 3.70 2.43 -15.99
N LEU A 182 4.48 1.66 -15.23
CA LEU A 182 5.92 1.53 -15.43
C LEU A 182 6.20 0.48 -16.49
N SER A 183 6.88 0.90 -17.55
CA SER A 183 7.24 0.02 -18.65
C SER A 183 8.56 -0.69 -18.39
N ARG A 184 8.57 -2.02 -18.51
CA ARG A 184 9.81 -2.82 -18.41
C ARG A 184 10.82 -2.42 -19.48
N ASN A 185 10.37 -2.12 -20.68
CA ASN A 185 11.25 -1.72 -21.78
C ASN A 185 11.98 -0.40 -21.46
N ILE A 186 11.28 0.55 -20.83
CA ILE A 186 11.89 1.83 -20.41
C ILE A 186 12.81 1.58 -19.22
N ALA A 187 12.37 0.83 -18.22
CA ALA A 187 13.17 0.52 -17.03
C ALA A 187 14.49 -0.21 -17.36
N SER A 188 14.53 -0.96 -18.47
CA SER A 188 15.76 -1.65 -18.93
C SER A 188 16.81 -0.71 -19.56
N LEU A 189 16.45 0.52 -19.87
CA LEU A 189 17.36 1.51 -20.44
C LEU A 189 18.14 2.29 -19.37
N GLY A 190 17.84 2.12 -18.10
CA GLY A 190 18.48 2.76 -16.95
C GLY A 190 17.66 3.90 -16.39
#